data_30f838f73de0f064dc6fc0b3fe48136c
#
_entry.id   30f838f73de0f064dc6fc0b3fe48136c
#
_cell.length_a   1.000
_cell.length_b   1.000
_cell.length_c   1.000
_cell.angle_alpha   90.00
_cell.angle_beta   90.00
_cell.angle_gamma   90.00
#
_symmetry.space_group_name_H-M   'P 1'
#
loop_
_entity.id
_entity.type
_entity.pdbx_description
1 polymer ?
#
loop_
_entity_poly.entity_id
_entity_poly.type
_entity_poly.pdbx_seq_one_letter_code
_entity_poly.pdbx_strand_id
1 'polypeptide(L)'
;VKTELGTKVDPRCDEVKVDGVPVVLGSGPAYIMLNKPAGFLTTMSDPHGRPTVAELVPSKKFPGLFPVGRLDMDTTGLLLFTTDGDLGQRLLHPSHHVWKTYRAIVDGRCSDGDLEPLRRGLTLDDGLCQPARCRVLEPADARIPGFPRLDPGTTAVEVIIREGRKNQVKRMLSKIGHPVIALHRCRFGELRLGDLAEGSWRELTDEEVASLKSAPRLDL
;
A
#
# COMPACT_ATOMS: atom_id res chain seq x y z
N VAL A 1 -30.46 -29.46 3.90
CA VAL A 1 -29.89 -28.27 3.26
C VAL A 1 -30.32 -27.09 4.10
N LYS A 2 -29.37 -26.43 4.78
CA LYS A 2 -29.65 -25.20 5.55
C LYS A 2 -29.46 -24.02 4.61
N THR A 3 -30.49 -23.20 4.48
CA THR A 3 -30.54 -22.03 3.58
C THR A 3 -30.67 -20.71 4.36
N GLU A 4 -30.50 -20.73 5.68
CA GLU A 4 -30.63 -19.53 6.52
C GLU A 4 -29.35 -18.69 6.49
N LEU A 5 -29.49 -17.40 6.20
CA LEU A 5 -28.42 -16.43 6.29
C LEU A 5 -27.87 -16.35 7.73
N GLY A 6 -26.55 -16.38 7.88
CA GLY A 6 -25.89 -16.30 9.19
C GLY A 6 -25.69 -17.64 9.91
N THR A 7 -26.01 -18.77 9.27
CA THR A 7 -25.68 -20.08 9.82
C THR A 7 -24.15 -20.22 9.99
N LYS A 8 -23.72 -20.48 11.23
CA LYS A 8 -22.29 -20.75 11.51
C LYS A 8 -21.95 -22.16 11.03
N VAL A 9 -20.85 -22.29 10.32
CA VAL A 9 -20.30 -23.57 9.84
C VAL A 9 -18.89 -23.76 10.39
N ASP A 10 -18.55 -25.01 10.75
CA ASP A 10 -17.17 -25.36 11.12
C ASP A 10 -16.47 -25.88 9.85
N PRO A 11 -15.48 -25.16 9.31
CA PRO A 11 -14.80 -25.54 8.07
C PRO A 11 -14.02 -26.87 8.17
N ARG A 12 -13.85 -27.42 9.37
CA ARG A 12 -13.15 -28.70 9.59
C ARG A 12 -14.04 -29.91 9.44
N CYS A 13 -15.37 -29.75 9.57
CA CYS A 13 -16.32 -30.86 9.55
C CYS A 13 -17.57 -30.62 8.69
N ASP A 14 -17.88 -29.36 8.36
CA ASP A 14 -19.07 -29.04 7.57
C ASP A 14 -18.73 -28.92 6.08
N GLU A 15 -19.48 -29.57 5.23
CA GLU A 15 -19.41 -29.40 3.77
C GLU A 15 -20.38 -28.31 3.32
N VAL A 16 -19.86 -27.23 2.74
CA VAL A 16 -20.67 -26.16 2.16
C VAL A 16 -20.72 -26.32 0.64
N LYS A 17 -21.93 -26.28 0.07
CA LYS A 17 -22.16 -26.34 -1.37
C LYS A 17 -22.95 -25.12 -1.82
N VAL A 18 -22.59 -24.54 -2.96
CA VAL A 18 -23.37 -23.54 -3.68
C VAL A 18 -23.79 -24.15 -5.00
N ASP A 19 -25.09 -24.21 -5.24
CA ASP A 19 -25.68 -24.86 -6.42
C ASP A 19 -25.17 -26.30 -6.68
N GLY A 20 -24.99 -27.06 -5.58
CA GLY A 20 -24.51 -28.43 -5.62
C GLY A 20 -23.00 -28.59 -5.78
N VAL A 21 -22.25 -27.50 -6.01
CA VAL A 21 -20.80 -27.49 -6.14
C VAL A 21 -20.16 -27.27 -4.76
N PRO A 22 -19.28 -28.17 -4.29
CA PRO A 22 -18.57 -27.97 -3.03
C PRO A 22 -17.76 -26.68 -3.02
N VAL A 23 -17.92 -25.86 -1.98
CA VAL A 23 -17.04 -24.72 -1.72
C VAL A 23 -15.81 -25.28 -1.01
N VAL A 24 -14.72 -25.40 -1.72
CA VAL A 24 -13.43 -25.71 -1.12
C VAL A 24 -12.94 -24.45 -0.41
N LEU A 25 -13.01 -24.45 0.91
CA LEU A 25 -12.32 -23.44 1.70
C LEU A 25 -10.82 -23.62 1.44
N GLY A 26 -10.21 -22.66 0.77
CA GLY A 26 -8.77 -22.69 0.48
C GLY A 26 -7.93 -22.86 1.75
N SER A 27 -6.67 -23.21 1.58
CA SER A 27 -5.68 -23.48 2.64
C SER A 27 -5.31 -22.26 3.50
N GLY A 28 -6.32 -21.52 3.99
CA GLY A 28 -6.12 -20.31 4.80
C GLY A 28 -6.14 -19.00 3.98
N PRO A 29 -6.02 -17.86 4.66
CA PRO A 29 -6.04 -16.56 4.02
C PRO A 29 -4.80 -16.31 3.17
N ALA A 30 -4.98 -15.71 2.00
CA ALA A 30 -3.91 -15.28 1.13
C ALA A 30 -3.37 -13.89 1.53
N TYR A 31 -2.06 -13.72 1.38
CA TYR A 31 -1.35 -12.46 1.60
C TYR A 31 -0.38 -12.24 0.45
N ILE A 32 -0.59 -11.19 -0.34
CA ILE A 32 0.13 -10.95 -1.58
C ILE A 32 0.72 -9.54 -1.58
N MET A 33 1.97 -9.43 -1.98
CA MET A 33 2.63 -8.17 -2.28
C MET A 33 2.72 -8.00 -3.79
N LEU A 34 2.23 -6.87 -4.29
CA LEU A 34 2.38 -6.43 -5.68
C LEU A 34 3.34 -5.25 -5.73
N ASN A 35 4.26 -5.23 -6.68
CA ASN A 35 4.92 -4.00 -7.12
C ASN A 35 4.06 -3.34 -8.18
N LYS A 36 3.15 -2.47 -7.74
CA LYS A 36 2.18 -1.81 -8.61
C LYS A 36 2.88 -0.87 -9.60
N PRO A 37 2.69 -1.03 -10.92
CA PRO A 37 3.13 -0.06 -11.92
C PRO A 37 2.23 1.19 -11.93
N ALA A 38 2.70 2.27 -12.56
CA ALA A 38 1.85 3.41 -12.90
C ALA A 38 0.77 3.01 -13.92
N GLY A 39 -0.31 3.80 -14.00
CA GLY A 39 -1.39 3.58 -14.97
C GLY A 39 -2.53 2.68 -14.51
N PHE A 40 -2.42 2.04 -13.35
CA PHE A 40 -3.45 1.12 -12.82
C PHE A 40 -4.17 1.73 -11.61
N LEU A 41 -5.50 1.63 -11.61
CA LEU A 41 -6.34 2.00 -10.47
C LEU A 41 -6.26 0.95 -9.36
N THR A 42 -6.19 1.38 -8.11
CA THR A 42 -6.25 0.48 -6.96
C THR A 42 -7.71 0.13 -6.64
N THR A 43 -8.27 -0.75 -7.43
CA THR A 43 -9.61 -1.34 -7.26
C THR A 43 -9.65 -2.73 -7.88
N MET A 44 -10.59 -3.57 -7.45
CA MET A 44 -10.81 -4.89 -8.03
C MET A 44 -11.75 -4.86 -9.25
N SER A 45 -12.45 -3.74 -9.47
CA SER A 45 -13.29 -3.52 -10.67
C SER A 45 -13.44 -2.03 -10.95
N ASP A 46 -13.62 -1.69 -12.23
CA ASP A 46 -13.90 -0.32 -12.66
C ASP A 46 -15.02 -0.31 -13.70
N PRO A 47 -16.12 0.42 -13.48
CA PRO A 47 -17.24 0.44 -14.42
C PRO A 47 -16.94 1.15 -15.74
N HIS A 48 -15.84 1.92 -15.80
CA HIS A 48 -15.41 2.64 -17.02
C HIS A 48 -14.35 1.88 -17.82
N GLY A 49 -14.00 0.64 -17.44
CA GLY A 49 -13.05 -0.20 -18.16
C GLY A 49 -11.60 0.29 -18.12
N ARG A 50 -11.24 1.15 -17.15
CA ARG A 50 -9.84 1.58 -16.97
C ARG A 50 -9.03 0.44 -16.37
N PRO A 51 -7.71 0.33 -16.68
CA PRO A 51 -6.83 -0.68 -16.10
C PRO A 51 -6.85 -0.69 -14.57
N THR A 52 -6.99 -1.86 -13.98
CA THR A 52 -7.08 -2.02 -12.53
C THR A 52 -6.03 -3.01 -12.01
N VAL A 53 -5.68 -2.90 -10.74
CA VAL A 53 -4.74 -3.84 -10.09
C VAL A 53 -5.26 -5.29 -10.06
N ALA A 54 -6.56 -5.51 -10.29
CA ALA A 54 -7.14 -6.86 -10.41
C ALA A 54 -6.56 -7.66 -11.59
N GLU A 55 -6.08 -6.97 -12.64
CA GLU A 55 -5.45 -7.58 -13.82
C GLU A 55 -4.01 -8.08 -13.51
N LEU A 56 -3.40 -7.54 -12.46
CA LEU A 56 -2.00 -7.80 -12.08
C LEU A 56 -1.85 -8.86 -10.99
N VAL A 57 -2.95 -9.24 -10.32
CA VAL A 57 -2.92 -10.19 -9.19
C VAL A 57 -3.77 -11.42 -9.49
N PRO A 58 -3.47 -12.58 -8.87
CA PRO A 58 -4.15 -13.84 -9.17
C PRO A 58 -5.52 -13.94 -8.48
N SER A 59 -6.42 -12.99 -8.74
CA SER A 59 -7.74 -12.90 -8.13
C SER A 59 -8.61 -14.14 -8.34
N LYS A 60 -8.42 -14.86 -9.47
CA LYS A 60 -9.10 -16.14 -9.74
C LYS A 60 -8.59 -17.27 -8.84
N LYS A 61 -7.29 -17.26 -8.49
CA LYS A 61 -6.67 -18.25 -7.58
C LYS A 61 -7.09 -18.00 -6.13
N PHE A 62 -7.32 -16.74 -5.77
CA PHE A 62 -7.68 -16.30 -4.42
C PHE A 62 -8.98 -15.50 -4.43
N PRO A 63 -10.16 -16.17 -4.48
CA PRO A 63 -11.44 -15.49 -4.41
C PRO A 63 -11.57 -14.64 -3.15
N GLY A 64 -12.11 -13.43 -3.27
CA GLY A 64 -12.21 -12.50 -2.16
C GLY A 64 -10.95 -11.68 -1.90
N LEU A 65 -9.92 -11.76 -2.77
CA LEU A 65 -8.70 -10.94 -2.66
C LEU A 65 -9.05 -9.45 -2.82
N PHE A 66 -8.55 -8.60 -1.91
CA PHE A 66 -8.74 -7.15 -1.97
C PHE A 66 -7.46 -6.39 -1.56
N PRO A 67 -7.25 -5.16 -2.06
CA PRO A 67 -6.08 -4.36 -1.71
C PRO A 67 -6.20 -3.76 -0.31
N VAL A 68 -5.12 -3.83 0.47
CA VAL A 68 -4.99 -3.19 1.79
C VAL A 68 -4.48 -1.76 1.60
N GLY A 69 -5.41 -0.84 1.54
CA GLY A 69 -5.16 0.55 1.21
C GLY A 69 -5.04 0.80 -0.28
N ARG A 70 -4.57 1.99 -0.63
CA ARG A 70 -4.54 2.44 -2.01
C ARG A 70 -3.21 3.11 -2.34
N LEU A 71 -2.83 3.01 -3.59
CA LEU A 71 -1.88 3.89 -4.28
C LEU A 71 -2.64 4.61 -5.39
N ASP A 72 -2.28 5.86 -5.64
CA ASP A 72 -2.86 6.62 -6.75
C ASP A 72 -2.46 5.99 -8.10
N MET A 73 -3.16 6.33 -9.16
CA MET A 73 -2.97 5.73 -10.49
C MET A 73 -1.52 5.88 -10.98
N ASP A 74 -0.91 7.03 -10.73
CA ASP A 74 0.46 7.38 -11.12
C ASP A 74 1.53 7.03 -10.06
N THR A 75 1.11 6.53 -8.89
CA THR A 75 2.02 6.09 -7.82
C THR A 75 2.36 4.61 -7.99
N THR A 76 3.65 4.29 -7.85
CA THR A 76 4.17 2.93 -8.02
C THR A 76 4.54 2.28 -6.68
N GLY A 77 4.87 1.00 -6.72
CA GLY A 77 5.51 0.29 -5.61
C GLY A 77 4.60 -0.63 -4.80
N LEU A 78 4.96 -0.88 -3.56
CA LEU A 78 4.39 -1.89 -2.70
C LEU A 78 2.90 -1.67 -2.45
N LEU A 79 2.09 -2.59 -2.95
CA LEU A 79 0.67 -2.69 -2.63
C LEU A 79 0.38 -4.09 -2.07
N LEU A 80 -0.20 -4.11 -0.87
CA LEU A 80 -0.56 -5.35 -0.17
C LEU A 80 -1.99 -5.75 -0.55
N PHE A 81 -2.22 -7.06 -0.72
CA PHE A 81 -3.54 -7.66 -0.88
C PHE A 81 -3.72 -8.79 0.12
N THR A 82 -4.95 -9.05 0.51
CA THR A 82 -5.29 -10.19 1.36
C THR A 82 -6.72 -10.64 1.15
N THR A 83 -7.02 -11.88 1.56
CA THR A 83 -8.38 -12.38 1.76
C THR A 83 -8.80 -12.33 3.23
N ASP A 84 -7.88 -11.94 4.16
CA ASP A 84 -8.10 -11.79 5.60
C ASP A 84 -8.74 -10.42 5.88
N GLY A 85 -10.06 -10.39 6.01
CA GLY A 85 -10.82 -9.16 6.25
C GLY A 85 -10.43 -8.47 7.55
N ASP A 86 -10.21 -9.24 8.62
CA ASP A 86 -9.89 -8.69 9.94
C ASP A 86 -8.50 -8.04 9.95
N LEU A 87 -7.51 -8.71 9.35
CA LEU A 87 -6.17 -8.12 9.20
C LEU A 87 -6.22 -6.90 8.29
N GLY A 88 -6.91 -6.96 7.17
CA GLY A 88 -7.05 -5.85 6.23
C GLY A 88 -7.67 -4.63 6.89
N GLN A 89 -8.77 -4.80 7.62
CA GLN A 89 -9.41 -3.73 8.37
C GLN A 89 -8.48 -3.14 9.42
N ARG A 90 -7.80 -3.98 10.18
CA ARG A 90 -6.85 -3.55 11.21
C ARG A 90 -5.72 -2.71 10.63
N LEU A 91 -5.09 -3.15 9.53
CA LEU A 91 -3.99 -2.43 8.90
C LEU A 91 -4.41 -1.08 8.29
N LEU A 92 -5.69 -0.94 7.94
CA LEU A 92 -6.25 0.30 7.40
C LEU A 92 -6.76 1.26 8.45
N HIS A 93 -7.05 0.78 9.64
CA HIS A 93 -7.63 1.61 10.69
C HIS A 93 -6.64 2.70 11.15
N PRO A 94 -7.07 3.97 11.24
CA PRO A 94 -6.19 5.08 11.59
C PRO A 94 -5.44 4.92 12.91
N SER A 95 -6.03 4.21 13.90
CA SER A 95 -5.41 4.00 15.22
C SER A 95 -4.18 3.08 15.19
N HIS A 96 -4.02 2.24 14.15
CA HIS A 96 -2.87 1.33 14.07
C HIS A 96 -1.62 1.95 13.47
N HIS A 97 -1.74 3.14 12.88
CA HIS A 97 -0.60 3.97 12.46
C HIS A 97 0.52 3.21 11.71
N VAL A 98 0.15 2.32 10.79
CA VAL A 98 1.15 1.57 10.01
C VAL A 98 2.01 2.54 9.21
N TRP A 99 3.33 2.51 9.45
CA TRP A 99 4.28 3.35 8.76
C TRP A 99 4.39 2.96 7.28
N LYS A 100 4.44 3.96 6.41
CA LYS A 100 4.60 3.80 4.97
C LYS A 100 5.77 4.65 4.53
N THR A 101 6.75 4.03 3.89
CA THR A 101 7.93 4.74 3.37
C THR A 101 7.77 4.96 1.88
N TYR A 102 7.89 6.20 1.49
CA TYR A 102 7.85 6.63 0.10
C TYR A 102 9.18 7.24 -0.29
N ARG A 103 9.58 7.02 -1.52
CA ARG A 103 10.61 7.77 -2.21
C ARG A 103 9.95 8.59 -3.29
N ALA A 104 10.29 9.87 -3.36
CA ALA A 104 9.74 10.80 -4.33
C ALA A 104 10.86 11.49 -5.09
N ILE A 105 10.67 11.71 -6.38
CA ILE A 105 11.44 12.68 -7.15
C ILE A 105 10.60 13.94 -7.18
N VAL A 106 11.17 15.03 -6.73
CA VAL A 106 10.52 16.35 -6.71
C VAL A 106 11.20 17.31 -7.66
N ASP A 107 10.42 18.27 -8.13
CA ASP A 107 10.93 19.38 -8.92
C ASP A 107 11.73 20.36 -8.04
N GLY A 108 12.78 20.89 -8.62
CA GLY A 108 13.66 21.85 -7.95
C GLY A 108 14.71 21.20 -7.04
N ARG A 109 15.58 22.04 -6.53
CA ARG A 109 16.57 21.68 -5.49
C ARG A 109 15.91 21.76 -4.12
N CYS A 110 15.69 20.61 -3.51
CA CYS A 110 15.16 20.49 -2.15
C CYS A 110 16.30 20.26 -1.18
N SER A 111 16.43 21.11 -0.19
CA SER A 111 17.37 20.94 0.93
C SER A 111 16.70 20.21 2.09
N ASP A 112 17.51 19.70 3.01
CA ASP A 112 16.97 19.05 4.22
C ASP A 112 16.19 20.04 5.11
N GLY A 113 16.56 21.33 5.07
CA GLY A 113 15.85 22.42 5.76
C GLY A 113 14.45 22.66 5.20
N ASP A 114 14.23 22.49 3.90
CA ASP A 114 12.92 22.68 3.27
C ASP A 114 11.92 21.62 3.74
N LEU A 115 12.38 20.48 4.22
CA LEU A 115 11.56 19.37 4.73
C LEU A 115 11.11 19.57 6.20
N GLU A 116 11.60 20.58 6.89
CA GLU A 116 11.29 20.82 8.31
C GLU A 116 9.80 21.01 8.60
N PRO A 117 8.98 21.69 7.75
CA PRO A 117 7.55 21.76 7.97
C PRO A 117 6.85 20.39 7.97
N LEU A 118 7.35 19.41 7.19
CA LEU A 118 6.80 18.05 7.17
C LEU A 118 7.09 17.33 8.50
N ARG A 119 8.26 17.57 9.09
CA ARG A 119 8.68 16.96 10.36
C ARG A 119 7.90 17.49 11.55
N ARG A 120 7.45 18.75 11.49
CA ARG A 120 6.63 19.38 12.55
C ARG A 120 5.14 19.09 12.40
N GLY A 121 4.72 18.62 11.25
CA GLY A 121 3.33 18.52 10.86
C GLY A 121 2.88 19.74 10.08
N LEU A 122 2.26 19.50 8.94
CA LEU A 122 1.86 20.49 7.97
C LEU A 122 0.34 20.52 7.84
N THR A 123 -0.27 21.72 7.86
CA THR A 123 -1.71 21.86 7.63
C THR A 123 -1.99 21.78 6.12
N LEU A 124 -2.78 20.82 5.71
CA LEU A 124 -3.37 20.72 4.37
C LEU A 124 -4.83 21.20 4.41
N ASP A 125 -5.48 21.25 3.25
CA ASP A 125 -6.87 21.74 3.13
C ASP A 125 -7.88 20.90 3.96
N ASP A 126 -7.54 19.62 4.20
CA ASP A 126 -8.31 18.67 5.00
C ASP A 126 -7.79 18.53 6.45
N GLY A 127 -6.99 19.49 6.91
CA GLY A 127 -6.54 19.61 8.30
C GLY A 127 -5.06 19.32 8.51
N LEU A 128 -4.65 19.34 9.78
CA LEU A 128 -3.27 19.11 10.20
C LEU A 128 -2.84 17.67 9.92
N CYS A 129 -1.73 17.51 9.25
CA CYS A 129 -1.06 16.21 9.07
C CYS A 129 -0.22 15.87 10.30
N GLN A 130 -0.11 14.59 10.61
CA GLN A 130 0.84 14.12 11.61
C GLN A 130 2.29 14.38 11.15
N PRO A 131 3.22 14.59 12.10
CA PRO A 131 4.64 14.69 11.80
C PRO A 131 5.14 13.53 10.97
N ALA A 132 5.83 13.85 9.87
CA ALA A 132 6.50 12.87 9.00
C ALA A 132 7.98 12.76 9.35
N ARG A 133 8.58 11.59 9.09
CA ARG A 133 10.04 11.48 9.00
C ARG A 133 10.42 11.68 7.54
N CYS A 134 11.40 12.53 7.26
CA CYS A 134 11.80 12.78 5.88
C CYS A 134 13.27 13.21 5.82
N ARG A 135 13.91 12.93 4.68
CA ARG A 135 15.28 13.31 4.37
C ARG A 135 15.49 13.44 2.87
N VAL A 136 16.44 14.26 2.48
CA VAL A 136 16.97 14.24 1.13
C VAL A 136 17.79 12.97 0.92
N LEU A 137 17.64 12.33 -0.24
CA LEU A 137 18.40 11.13 -0.57
C LEU A 137 19.64 11.48 -1.37
N GLU A 138 20.73 10.84 -1.03
CA GLU A 138 21.93 10.85 -1.88
C GLU A 138 21.66 10.12 -3.20
N PRO A 139 22.33 10.49 -4.31
CA PRO A 139 22.12 9.86 -5.62
C PRO A 139 22.26 8.34 -5.63
N ALA A 140 23.10 7.78 -4.77
CA ALA A 140 23.27 6.33 -4.61
C ALA A 140 22.02 5.65 -4.02
N ASP A 141 21.32 6.31 -3.08
CA ASP A 141 20.11 5.83 -2.42
C ASP A 141 18.84 6.10 -3.25
N ALA A 142 18.93 7.05 -4.20
CA ALA A 142 17.83 7.44 -5.06
C ALA A 142 17.51 6.40 -6.16
N ARG A 143 18.38 5.40 -6.34
CA ARG A 143 18.18 4.35 -7.33
C ARG A 143 17.09 3.39 -6.88
N ILE A 144 15.98 3.39 -7.60
CA ILE A 144 14.90 2.43 -7.42
C ILE A 144 14.60 1.82 -8.79
N PRO A 145 14.44 0.50 -8.90
CA PRO A 145 14.03 -0.14 -10.15
C PRO A 145 12.75 0.52 -10.68
N GLY A 146 12.72 0.84 -11.96
CA GLY A 146 11.56 1.51 -12.58
C GLY A 146 11.42 3.02 -12.30
N PHE A 147 12.28 3.61 -11.47
CA PHE A 147 12.27 5.06 -11.23
C PHE A 147 13.10 5.80 -12.30
N PRO A 148 12.63 6.95 -12.79
CA PRO A 148 13.43 7.77 -13.69
C PRO A 148 14.73 8.17 -13.00
N ARG A 149 15.80 8.32 -13.77
CA ARG A 149 17.05 8.91 -13.26
C ARG A 149 16.76 10.33 -12.78
N LEU A 150 17.54 10.79 -11.78
CA LEU A 150 17.49 12.17 -11.35
C LEU A 150 17.99 13.05 -12.49
N ASP A 151 17.12 13.89 -13.00
CA ASP A 151 17.47 14.93 -13.98
C ASP A 151 18.12 16.13 -13.27
N PRO A 152 18.95 16.91 -13.98
CA PRO A 152 19.45 18.16 -13.44
C PRO A 152 18.27 19.06 -13.03
N GLY A 153 18.29 19.53 -11.78
CA GLY A 153 17.21 20.36 -11.24
C GLY A 153 16.13 19.58 -10.47
N THR A 154 16.24 18.26 -10.33
CA THR A 154 15.36 17.47 -9.48
C THR A 154 16.07 16.98 -8.22
N THR A 155 15.30 16.62 -7.19
CA THR A 155 15.82 16.07 -5.93
C THR A 155 15.04 14.81 -5.56
N ALA A 156 15.75 13.79 -5.07
CA ALA A 156 15.11 12.63 -4.48
C ALA A 156 14.95 12.82 -2.96
N VAL A 157 13.75 12.55 -2.46
CA VAL A 157 13.43 12.65 -1.03
C VAL A 157 12.76 11.37 -0.53
N GLU A 158 13.06 10.98 0.70
CA GLU A 158 12.34 9.93 1.41
C GLU A 158 11.35 10.56 2.38
N VAL A 159 10.12 10.10 2.34
CA VAL A 159 9.05 10.54 3.25
C VAL A 159 8.40 9.33 3.89
N ILE A 160 8.34 9.32 5.22
CA ILE A 160 7.76 8.25 6.02
C ILE A 160 6.58 8.82 6.79
N ILE A 161 5.39 8.31 6.54
CA ILE A 161 4.14 8.74 7.19
C ILE A 161 3.42 7.54 7.81
N ARG A 162 2.58 7.81 8.83
CA ARG A 162 1.78 6.77 9.49
C ARG A 162 0.27 6.97 9.34
N GLU A 163 -0.14 7.90 8.52
CA GLU A 163 -1.52 8.13 8.10
C GLU A 163 -1.65 7.92 6.58
N GLY A 164 -2.84 8.11 6.01
CA GLY A 164 -3.06 7.83 4.58
C GLY A 164 -4.22 8.63 4.02
N ARG A 165 -4.04 9.96 3.88
CA ARG A 165 -5.02 10.83 3.22
C ARG A 165 -4.82 10.76 1.70
N LYS A 166 -5.83 11.17 0.96
CA LYS A 166 -5.75 11.22 -0.52
C LYS A 166 -4.59 12.11 -0.98
N ASN A 167 -3.70 11.57 -1.83
CA ASN A 167 -2.53 12.26 -2.38
C ASN A 167 -1.64 12.92 -1.32
N GLN A 168 -1.60 12.41 -0.10
CA GLN A 168 -1.00 13.12 1.04
C GLN A 168 0.43 13.53 0.81
N VAL A 169 1.33 12.61 0.45
CA VAL A 169 2.76 12.91 0.24
C VAL A 169 2.95 13.95 -0.86
N LYS A 170 2.19 13.84 -1.96
CA LYS A 170 2.23 14.81 -3.08
C LYS A 170 1.81 16.20 -2.62
N ARG A 171 0.70 16.29 -1.87
CA ARG A 171 0.20 17.56 -1.35
C ARG A 171 1.16 18.19 -0.34
N MET A 172 1.74 17.38 0.55
CA MET A 172 2.72 17.86 1.52
C MET A 172 3.95 18.47 0.84
N LEU A 173 4.55 17.74 -0.11
CA LEU A 173 5.73 18.21 -0.85
C LEU A 173 5.41 19.41 -1.75
N SER A 174 4.28 19.41 -2.43
CA SER A 174 3.83 20.55 -3.24
C SER A 174 3.62 21.81 -2.40
N LYS A 175 3.11 21.67 -1.17
CA LYS A 175 2.86 22.80 -0.27
C LYS A 175 4.13 23.50 0.20
N ILE A 176 5.25 22.80 0.25
CA ILE A 176 6.58 23.38 0.54
C ILE A 176 7.34 23.79 -0.72
N GLY A 177 6.69 23.83 -1.88
CA GLY A 177 7.28 24.32 -3.14
C GLY A 177 8.00 23.25 -3.96
N HIS A 178 7.89 21.98 -3.60
CA HIS A 178 8.55 20.84 -4.28
C HIS A 178 7.51 19.85 -4.86
N PRO A 179 6.88 20.16 -6.01
CA PRO A 179 5.91 19.25 -6.63
C PRO A 179 6.52 17.89 -6.95
N VAL A 180 5.75 16.82 -6.70
CA VAL A 180 6.21 15.45 -6.95
C VAL A 180 6.09 15.11 -8.44
N ILE A 181 7.20 14.72 -9.05
CA ILE A 181 7.29 14.20 -10.42
C ILE A 181 7.01 12.69 -10.43
N ALA A 182 7.59 11.95 -9.49
CA ALA A 182 7.39 10.51 -9.35
C ALA A 182 7.30 10.12 -7.87
N LEU A 183 6.43 9.15 -7.56
CA LEU A 183 6.22 8.65 -6.19
C LEU A 183 6.20 7.13 -6.16
N HIS A 184 6.98 6.56 -5.27
CA HIS A 184 7.13 5.12 -5.12
C HIS A 184 7.04 4.70 -3.66
N ARG A 185 6.15 3.77 -3.32
CA ARG A 185 6.08 3.21 -1.97
C ARG A 185 6.97 1.99 -1.85
N CYS A 186 8.09 2.11 -1.15
CA CYS A 186 9.07 1.03 -0.98
C CYS A 186 8.83 0.17 0.26
N ARG A 187 8.06 0.66 1.27
CA ARG A 187 7.75 -0.09 2.50
C ARG A 187 6.33 0.16 3.00
N PHE A 188 5.78 -0.87 3.64
CA PHE A 188 4.51 -0.84 4.36
C PHE A 188 4.67 -1.63 5.67
N GLY A 189 4.70 -0.94 6.81
CA GLY A 189 5.15 -1.53 8.07
C GLY A 189 6.57 -2.09 7.93
N GLU A 190 6.75 -3.33 8.32
CA GLU A 190 8.03 -4.03 8.18
C GLU A 190 8.24 -4.64 6.79
N LEU A 191 7.19 -4.70 5.97
CA LEU A 191 7.30 -5.22 4.60
C LEU A 191 8.17 -4.30 3.74
N ARG A 192 9.07 -4.90 3.00
CA ARG A 192 9.93 -4.23 2.02
C ARG A 192 9.66 -4.77 0.63
N LEU A 193 9.59 -3.89 -0.34
CA LEU A 193 9.39 -4.30 -1.73
C LEU A 193 10.54 -5.18 -2.24
N GLY A 194 11.78 -4.86 -1.83
CA GLY A 194 12.98 -5.57 -2.30
C GLY A 194 13.16 -5.46 -3.81
N ASP A 195 13.60 -6.55 -4.41
CA ASP A 195 13.89 -6.66 -5.85
C ASP A 195 12.69 -7.17 -6.67
N LEU A 196 11.46 -7.13 -6.10
CA LEU A 196 10.27 -7.54 -6.83
C LEU A 196 10.07 -6.64 -8.06
N ALA A 197 10.09 -7.24 -9.25
CA ALA A 197 9.98 -6.51 -10.50
C ALA A 197 8.64 -5.75 -10.60
N GLU A 198 8.63 -4.62 -11.29
CA GLU A 198 7.41 -3.83 -11.52
C GLU A 198 6.36 -4.66 -12.28
N GLY A 199 5.11 -4.57 -11.85
CA GLY A 199 4.00 -5.38 -12.36
C GLY A 199 3.95 -6.81 -11.81
N SER A 200 5.00 -7.25 -11.10
CA SER A 200 5.05 -8.60 -10.52
C SER A 200 4.48 -8.63 -9.09
N TRP A 201 4.01 -9.80 -8.71
CA TRP A 201 3.53 -10.08 -7.37
C TRP A 201 4.18 -11.34 -6.78
N ARG A 202 4.16 -11.47 -5.47
CA ARG A 202 4.49 -12.70 -4.74
C ARG A 202 3.62 -12.87 -3.52
N GLU A 203 3.50 -14.09 -3.04
CA GLU A 203 2.95 -14.35 -1.71
C GLU A 203 3.94 -13.87 -0.64
N LEU A 204 3.43 -13.45 0.52
CA LEU A 204 4.26 -13.11 1.67
C LEU A 204 4.81 -14.38 2.32
N THR A 205 5.98 -14.28 2.94
CA THR A 205 6.50 -15.36 3.79
C THR A 205 5.74 -15.41 5.13
N ASP A 206 5.85 -16.53 5.84
CA ASP A 206 5.20 -16.68 7.15
C ASP A 206 5.71 -15.63 8.15
N GLU A 207 7.00 -15.26 8.09
CA GLU A 207 7.59 -14.22 8.93
C GLU A 207 7.01 -12.84 8.59
N GLU A 208 6.83 -12.54 7.31
CA GLU A 208 6.20 -11.29 6.86
C GLU A 208 4.75 -11.21 7.33
N VAL A 209 3.99 -12.30 7.21
CA VAL A 209 2.61 -12.39 7.72
C VAL A 209 2.58 -12.23 9.24
N ALA A 210 3.48 -12.89 9.96
CA ALA A 210 3.58 -12.77 11.42
C ALA A 210 3.88 -11.32 11.83
N SER A 211 4.77 -10.63 11.11
CA SER A 211 5.10 -9.23 11.38
C SER A 211 3.90 -8.29 11.19
N LEU A 212 3.06 -8.53 10.18
CA LEU A 212 1.82 -7.77 9.97
C LEU A 212 0.80 -8.02 11.09
N LYS A 213 0.71 -9.27 11.58
CA LYS A 213 -0.22 -9.66 12.65
C LYS A 213 0.21 -9.14 14.01
N SER A 214 1.52 -9.00 14.26
CA SER A 214 2.09 -8.50 15.50
C SER A 214 2.21 -6.96 15.57
N ALA A 215 1.87 -6.24 14.49
CA ALA A 215 1.87 -4.78 14.51
C ALA A 215 1.07 -4.27 15.73
N PRO A 216 1.67 -3.40 16.58
CA PRO A 216 1.14 -3.11 17.91
C PRO A 216 -0.29 -2.60 17.83
N ARG A 217 -1.16 -3.19 18.66
CA ARG A 217 -2.40 -2.53 19.08
C ARG A 217 -1.94 -1.38 19.98
N LEU A 218 -2.22 -0.15 19.59
CA LEU A 218 -2.20 0.92 20.59
C LEU A 218 -3.39 0.62 21.49
N ASP A 219 -3.10 0.18 22.71
CA ASP A 219 -4.10 0.18 23.78
C ASP A 219 -4.61 1.61 23.91
N LEU A 220 -5.93 1.76 23.81
CA LEU A 220 -6.66 3.00 24.02
C LEU A 220 -6.58 3.40 25.48
#